data_d71d4c22d80465e385da16e7a71a7acb
#
_entry.id   d71d4c22d80465e385da16e7a71a7acb
#
_cell.length_a   1.000
_cell.length_b   1.000
_cell.length_c   1.000
_cell.angle_alpha   90.00
_cell.angle_beta   90.00
_cell.angle_gamma   90.00
#
_symmetry.space_group_name_H-M   'P 1'
#
loop_
_entity.id
_entity.type
_entity.pdbx_description
1 polymer ?
#
loop_
_entity_poly.entity_id
_entity_poly.type
_entity_poly.pdbx_seq_one_letter_code
_entity_poly.pdbx_strand_id
1 'polypeptide(L)'
;MYTVPFSYPVFSFEKAVSLACDTGVISSDAGPLLETVVEMLDELERPDAHFDCIQIAGTNGKTSTTRFTAAILRGEGLRCALYTSPQLVRHPERMEIDGAPISDELFAQGISAAYEAGRRVNERRAAAGENIFTITPFDLLTVAALTVYALEGVDVAVLEVGMGGRWDATSATYPHVVAITGIGLDHMRILGNTLAEIAG
;
A
#
# COMPACT_ATOMS: atom_id res chain seq x y z
N MET A 1 -7.74 10.26 17.02
CA MET A 1 -7.27 10.79 15.71
C MET A 1 -5.80 10.45 15.60
N TYR A 2 -5.39 9.76 14.55
CA TYR A 2 -4.01 9.35 14.31
C TYR A 2 -3.13 10.56 13.97
N THR A 3 -1.88 10.54 14.40
CA THR A 3 -0.83 11.50 14.04
C THR A 3 0.47 10.74 13.84
N VAL A 4 1.28 11.15 12.86
CA VAL A 4 2.60 10.53 12.64
C VAL A 4 3.47 10.73 13.89
N PRO A 5 4.10 9.66 14.44
CA PRO A 5 4.77 9.71 15.74
C PRO A 5 6.11 10.46 15.77
N PHE A 6 6.55 10.98 14.64
CA PHE A 6 7.82 11.70 14.49
C PHE A 6 7.69 12.90 13.54
N SER A 7 8.61 13.86 13.69
CA SER A 7 8.73 14.97 12.76
C SER A 7 9.43 14.54 11.46
N TYR A 8 8.95 15.03 10.34
CA TYR A 8 9.53 14.77 9.02
C TYR A 8 9.34 15.97 8.10
N PRO A 9 10.27 16.21 7.16
CA PRO A 9 10.10 17.23 6.14
C PRO A 9 9.07 16.78 5.11
N VAL A 10 8.07 17.60 4.82
CA VAL A 10 7.13 17.33 3.73
C VAL A 10 7.75 17.74 2.41
N PHE A 11 7.84 16.79 1.47
CA PHE A 11 8.36 17.01 0.13
C PHE A 11 7.39 17.84 -0.72
N SER A 12 7.91 18.42 -1.82
CA SER A 12 7.01 18.90 -2.89
C SER A 12 6.32 17.72 -3.58
N PHE A 13 5.19 17.98 -4.23
CA PHE A 13 4.46 16.96 -4.97
C PHE A 13 5.35 16.30 -6.04
N GLU A 14 6.13 17.09 -6.79
CA GLU A 14 7.03 16.58 -7.83
C GLU A 14 8.08 15.62 -7.24
N LYS A 15 8.64 15.95 -6.07
CA LYS A 15 9.60 15.08 -5.38
C LYS A 15 8.92 13.79 -4.91
N ALA A 16 7.72 13.89 -4.36
CA ALA A 16 6.95 12.72 -3.94
C ALA A 16 6.63 11.77 -5.11
N VAL A 17 6.22 12.34 -6.25
CA VAL A 17 6.00 11.57 -7.49
C VAL A 17 7.30 10.92 -7.97
N SER A 18 8.42 11.65 -7.96
CA SER A 18 9.72 11.09 -8.34
C SER A 18 10.10 9.86 -7.51
N LEU A 19 9.88 9.90 -6.19
CA LEU A 19 10.12 8.76 -5.30
C LEU A 19 9.18 7.59 -5.56
N ALA A 20 7.91 7.88 -5.85
CA ALA A 20 6.90 6.88 -6.19
C ALA A 20 7.11 6.23 -7.58
N CYS A 21 7.91 6.85 -8.44
CA CYS A 21 8.29 6.34 -9.77
C CYS A 21 9.65 5.65 -9.81
N ASP A 22 10.46 5.83 -8.76
CA ASP A 22 11.82 5.28 -8.75
C ASP A 22 11.76 3.75 -8.72
N THR A 23 11.76 3.18 -9.91
CA THR A 23 11.83 1.73 -10.11
C THR A 23 13.26 1.24 -9.86
N GLY A 24 13.80 1.50 -8.68
CA GLY A 24 15.02 0.84 -8.23
C GLY A 24 14.87 -0.64 -8.58
N VAL A 25 15.85 -1.17 -9.33
CA VAL A 25 15.81 -2.52 -9.88
C VAL A 25 15.38 -3.47 -8.77
N ILE A 26 14.18 -4.04 -8.91
CA ILE A 26 13.80 -5.22 -8.13
C ILE A 26 14.82 -6.27 -8.59
N SER A 27 15.89 -6.45 -7.82
CA SER A 27 16.77 -7.58 -8.05
C SER A 27 15.89 -8.80 -7.86
N SER A 28 15.93 -9.74 -8.79
CA SER A 28 15.21 -11.02 -8.74
C SER A 28 15.52 -11.82 -7.46
N ASP A 29 16.50 -11.39 -6.70
CA ASP A 29 16.98 -11.99 -5.47
C ASP A 29 16.39 -11.32 -4.20
N ALA A 30 15.79 -10.15 -4.31
CA ALA A 30 14.96 -9.58 -3.25
C ALA A 30 13.56 -10.21 -3.40
N GLY A 31 13.32 -11.32 -2.73
CA GLY A 31 11.97 -11.86 -2.58
C GLY A 31 11.04 -10.75 -2.04
N PRO A 32 9.72 -10.89 -2.20
CA PRO A 32 8.77 -9.93 -1.66
C PRO A 32 8.94 -9.89 -0.15
N LEU A 33 9.53 -8.81 0.34
CA LEU A 33 9.79 -8.64 1.76
C LEU A 33 8.61 -7.91 2.37
N LEU A 34 7.53 -8.63 2.65
CA LEU A 34 6.41 -8.13 3.44
C LEU A 34 6.89 -7.50 4.76
N GLU A 35 7.98 -8.04 5.31
CA GLU A 35 8.67 -7.53 6.49
C GLU A 35 9.08 -6.06 6.37
N THR A 36 9.49 -5.60 5.18
CA THR A 36 9.81 -4.19 4.91
C THR A 36 8.62 -3.30 5.25
N VAL A 37 7.45 -3.64 4.73
CA VAL A 37 6.22 -2.86 4.96
C VAL A 37 5.77 -2.97 6.41
N VAL A 38 5.86 -4.16 7.02
CA VAL A 38 5.52 -4.37 8.43
C VAL A 38 6.38 -3.47 9.33
N GLU A 39 7.72 -3.48 9.16
CA GLU A 39 8.59 -2.63 9.99
C GLU A 39 8.37 -1.13 9.75
N MET A 40 8.03 -0.73 8.51
CA MET A 40 7.67 0.67 8.23
C MET A 40 6.35 1.08 8.90
N LEU A 41 5.34 0.20 8.91
CA LEU A 41 4.08 0.44 9.62
C LEU A 41 4.27 0.48 11.13
N ASP A 42 5.12 -0.40 11.68
CA ASP A 42 5.45 -0.41 13.11
C ASP A 42 6.18 0.88 13.52
N GLU A 43 7.10 1.40 12.68
CA GLU A 43 7.76 2.70 12.92
C GLU A 43 6.76 3.87 12.92
N LEU A 44 5.65 3.74 12.19
CA LEU A 44 4.53 4.68 12.14
C LEU A 44 3.47 4.40 13.21
N GLU A 45 3.73 3.50 14.18
CA GLU A 45 2.77 3.09 15.21
C GLU A 45 1.46 2.55 14.62
N ARG A 46 1.56 1.74 13.54
CA ARG A 46 0.45 1.00 12.93
C ARG A 46 -0.73 1.91 12.52
N PRO A 47 -0.56 2.78 11.52
CA PRO A 47 -1.66 3.60 11.01
C PRO A 47 -2.85 2.75 10.55
N ASP A 48 -2.60 1.56 10.01
CA ASP A 48 -3.60 0.60 9.56
C ASP A 48 -4.49 0.03 10.69
N ALA A 49 -4.12 0.19 11.96
CA ALA A 49 -4.96 -0.19 13.10
C ALA A 49 -6.08 0.83 13.42
N HIS A 50 -6.12 1.95 12.71
CA HIS A 50 -7.11 3.02 12.94
C HIS A 50 -8.36 2.93 12.08
N PHE A 51 -8.46 1.95 11.19
CA PHE A 51 -9.61 1.71 10.31
C PHE A 51 -9.69 0.22 9.94
N ASP A 52 -10.85 -0.20 9.49
CA ASP A 52 -11.02 -1.57 9.00
C ASP A 52 -10.46 -1.75 7.59
N CYS A 53 -9.90 -2.94 7.29
CA CYS A 53 -9.36 -3.26 5.99
C CYS A 53 -10.15 -4.38 5.31
N ILE A 54 -10.42 -4.20 4.01
CA ILE A 54 -10.91 -5.23 3.10
C ILE A 54 -9.89 -5.39 1.98
N GLN A 55 -9.40 -6.59 1.74
CA GLN A 55 -8.40 -6.85 0.70
C GLN A 55 -9.02 -7.59 -0.49
N ILE A 56 -8.71 -7.14 -1.70
CA ILE A 56 -9.20 -7.73 -2.95
C ILE A 56 -8.02 -8.25 -3.77
N ALA A 57 -7.93 -9.56 -3.92
CA ALA A 57 -6.91 -10.26 -4.70
C ALA A 57 -7.49 -10.91 -5.96
N GLY A 58 -6.62 -11.45 -6.81
CA GLY A 58 -6.98 -12.20 -8.02
C GLY A 58 -6.22 -11.73 -9.26
N THR A 59 -6.43 -12.38 -10.38
CA THR A 59 -5.79 -12.00 -11.65
C THR A 59 -6.59 -10.92 -12.36
N ASN A 60 -7.88 -11.12 -12.56
CA ASN A 60 -8.77 -10.20 -13.26
C ASN A 60 -9.93 -9.75 -12.37
N GLY A 61 -10.41 -8.52 -12.59
CA GLY A 61 -11.57 -7.98 -11.89
C GLY A 61 -11.27 -7.37 -10.52
N LYS A 62 -10.03 -7.35 -10.06
CA LYS A 62 -9.63 -6.72 -8.78
C LYS A 62 -10.15 -5.29 -8.68
N THR A 63 -9.71 -4.41 -9.58
CA THR A 63 -10.05 -2.98 -9.57
C THR A 63 -11.56 -2.74 -9.61
N SER A 64 -12.30 -3.48 -10.44
CA SER A 64 -13.76 -3.36 -10.52
C SER A 64 -14.41 -3.76 -9.20
N THR A 65 -14.01 -4.90 -8.62
CA THR A 65 -14.52 -5.37 -7.34
C THR A 65 -14.20 -4.39 -6.21
N THR A 66 -12.96 -3.89 -6.16
CA THR A 66 -12.51 -2.90 -5.18
C THR A 66 -13.39 -1.63 -5.25
N ARG A 67 -13.63 -1.11 -6.45
CA ARG A 67 -14.47 0.07 -6.69
C ARG A 67 -15.93 -0.15 -6.33
N PHE A 68 -16.51 -1.31 -6.68
CA PHE A 68 -17.89 -1.65 -6.30
C PHE A 68 -18.02 -1.79 -4.77
N THR A 69 -17.09 -2.47 -4.13
CA THR A 69 -17.08 -2.62 -2.67
C THR A 69 -17.02 -1.25 -1.98
N ALA A 70 -16.10 -0.38 -2.39
CA ALA A 70 -15.99 0.97 -1.83
C ALA A 70 -17.26 1.79 -2.07
N ALA A 71 -17.90 1.68 -3.24
CA ALA A 71 -19.15 2.39 -3.55
C ALA A 71 -20.30 1.92 -2.66
N ILE A 72 -20.40 0.63 -2.40
CA ILE A 72 -21.42 0.05 -1.50
C ILE A 72 -21.21 0.57 -0.07
N LEU A 73 -19.99 0.50 0.45
CA LEU A 73 -19.65 0.95 1.81
C LEU A 73 -19.96 2.44 2.01
N ARG A 74 -19.65 3.29 1.02
CA ARG A 74 -20.07 4.70 1.04
C ARG A 74 -21.58 4.86 1.03
N GLY A 75 -22.28 4.02 0.27
CA GLY A 75 -23.75 4.00 0.26
C GLY A 75 -24.36 3.66 1.62
N GLU A 76 -23.67 2.89 2.45
CA GLU A 76 -24.02 2.59 3.84
C GLU A 76 -23.60 3.70 4.83
N GLY A 77 -23.02 4.78 4.35
CA GLY A 77 -22.63 5.95 5.14
C GLY A 77 -21.25 5.89 5.79
N LEU A 78 -20.41 4.91 5.42
CA LEU A 78 -19.03 4.82 5.90
C LEU A 78 -18.11 5.76 5.12
N ARG A 79 -17.18 6.40 5.83
CA ARG A 79 -16.06 7.12 5.22
C ARG A 79 -15.07 6.10 4.68
N CYS A 80 -15.06 5.92 3.37
CA CYS A 80 -14.37 4.81 2.72
C CYS A 80 -13.18 5.27 1.90
N ALA A 81 -12.01 4.68 2.17
CA ALA A 81 -10.83 4.80 1.33
C ALA A 81 -10.73 3.67 0.31
N LEU A 82 -10.05 3.94 -0.79
CA LEU A 82 -9.80 3.00 -1.89
C LEU A 82 -8.33 3.08 -2.29
N TYR A 83 -7.67 1.92 -2.36
CA TYR A 83 -6.31 1.79 -2.90
C TYR A 83 -6.33 0.89 -4.13
N THR A 84 -5.87 1.41 -5.28
CA THR A 84 -5.85 0.68 -6.56
C THR A 84 -4.51 0.86 -7.27
N SER A 85 -4.20 -0.05 -8.21
CA SER A 85 -3.01 0.02 -9.05
C SER A 85 -3.21 -0.66 -10.41
N PRO A 86 -2.53 -0.17 -11.46
CA PRO A 86 -1.78 1.08 -11.53
C PRO A 86 -2.71 2.31 -11.70
N GLN A 87 -2.15 3.52 -11.59
CA GLN A 87 -2.82 4.76 -11.98
C GLN A 87 -2.97 4.83 -13.52
N LEU A 88 -3.94 5.62 -13.98
CA LEU A 88 -4.12 5.89 -15.41
C LEU A 88 -3.32 7.12 -15.86
N VAL A 89 -3.39 8.21 -15.12
CA VAL A 89 -2.77 9.50 -15.47
C VAL A 89 -1.90 10.03 -14.33
N ARG A 90 -2.43 10.08 -13.11
CA ARG A 90 -1.78 10.72 -11.97
C ARG A 90 -1.67 9.78 -10.77
N HIS A 91 -0.56 9.83 -10.05
CA HIS A 91 -0.31 8.99 -8.88
C HIS A 91 -1.39 9.08 -7.78
N PRO A 92 -1.95 10.28 -7.45
CA PRO A 92 -3.03 10.36 -6.45
C PRO A 92 -4.28 9.54 -6.77
N GLU A 93 -4.50 9.15 -8.05
CA GLU A 93 -5.62 8.27 -8.45
C GLU A 93 -5.56 6.88 -7.79
N ARG A 94 -4.38 6.46 -7.30
CA ARG A 94 -4.23 5.20 -6.57
C ARG A 94 -4.87 5.24 -5.19
N MET A 95 -5.09 6.43 -4.64
CA MET A 95 -5.55 6.68 -3.29
C MET A 95 -6.79 7.57 -3.35
N GLU A 96 -7.96 7.00 -3.14
CA GLU A 96 -9.21 7.75 -3.10
C GLU A 96 -9.77 7.76 -1.67
N ILE A 97 -10.45 8.84 -1.30
CA ILE A 97 -11.28 8.94 -0.10
C ILE A 97 -12.65 9.43 -0.54
N ASP A 98 -13.69 8.74 -0.13
CA ASP A 98 -15.09 9.05 -0.46
C ASP A 98 -15.37 9.19 -1.96
N GLY A 99 -14.59 8.46 -2.78
CA GLY A 99 -14.76 8.38 -4.24
C GLY A 99 -14.07 9.48 -5.03
N ALA A 100 -13.20 10.25 -4.39
CA ALA A 100 -12.35 11.24 -5.05
C ALA A 100 -10.86 10.93 -4.77
N PRO A 101 -9.96 11.09 -5.77
CA PRO A 101 -8.53 11.04 -5.53
C PRO A 101 -8.11 12.04 -4.44
N ILE A 102 -7.14 11.65 -3.63
CA ILE A 102 -6.57 12.57 -2.64
C ILE A 102 -5.87 13.76 -3.32
N SER A 103 -5.69 14.85 -2.56
CA SER A 103 -4.98 16.02 -3.06
C SER A 103 -3.49 15.78 -3.24
N ASP A 104 -2.82 16.63 -4.00
CA ASP A 104 -1.38 16.58 -4.20
C ASP A 104 -0.61 16.78 -2.89
N GLU A 105 -1.14 17.61 -2.00
CA GLU A 105 -0.59 17.87 -0.67
C GLU A 105 -0.67 16.61 0.22
N LEU A 106 -1.82 15.95 0.26
CA LEU A 106 -1.99 14.70 1.01
C LEU A 106 -1.12 13.58 0.46
N PHE A 107 -1.00 13.48 -0.87
CA PHE A 107 -0.10 12.53 -1.51
C PHE A 107 1.35 12.80 -1.09
N ALA A 108 1.81 14.05 -1.19
CA ALA A 108 3.17 14.43 -0.79
C ALA A 108 3.41 14.19 0.71
N GLN A 109 2.44 14.48 1.56
CA GLN A 109 2.51 14.21 2.99
C GLN A 109 2.65 12.72 3.29
N GLY A 110 1.82 11.88 2.70
CA GLY A 110 1.87 10.42 2.87
C GLY A 110 3.20 9.83 2.41
N ILE A 111 3.66 10.20 1.20
CA ILE A 111 4.97 9.75 0.68
C ILE A 111 6.11 10.21 1.58
N SER A 112 6.07 11.44 2.10
CA SER A 112 7.11 11.96 2.98
C SER A 112 7.18 11.20 4.30
N ALA A 113 6.04 10.91 4.92
CA ALA A 113 5.95 10.13 6.15
C ALA A 113 6.46 8.69 5.94
N ALA A 114 6.02 8.03 4.87
CA ALA A 114 6.46 6.68 4.52
C ALA A 114 7.97 6.63 4.21
N TYR A 115 8.50 7.60 3.48
CA TYR A 115 9.93 7.70 3.19
C TYR A 115 10.75 7.85 4.47
N GLU A 116 10.34 8.74 5.37
CA GLU A 116 11.01 8.94 6.64
C GLU A 116 10.95 7.68 7.51
N ALA A 117 9.81 6.98 7.56
CA ALA A 117 9.69 5.70 8.26
C ALA A 117 10.68 4.67 7.73
N GLY A 118 10.75 4.49 6.42
CA GLY A 118 11.70 3.57 5.79
C GLY A 118 13.16 3.94 6.05
N ARG A 119 13.50 5.24 6.03
CA ARG A 119 14.84 5.73 6.37
C ARG A 119 15.21 5.38 7.81
N ARG A 120 14.30 5.61 8.76
CA ARG A 120 14.50 5.32 10.21
C ARG A 120 14.65 3.81 10.46
N VAL A 121 13.81 2.99 9.81
CA VAL A 121 13.94 1.52 9.85
C VAL A 121 15.34 1.10 9.38
N ASN A 122 15.78 1.58 8.21
CA ASN A 122 17.08 1.20 7.67
C ASN A 122 18.26 1.71 8.51
N GLU A 123 18.15 2.89 9.13
CA GLU A 123 19.17 3.37 10.08
C GLU A 123 19.27 2.50 11.33
N ARG A 124 18.11 2.09 11.89
CA ARG A 124 18.08 1.18 13.04
C ARG A 124 18.69 -0.18 12.70
N ARG A 125 18.33 -0.77 11.55
CA ARG A 125 18.88 -2.04 11.07
C ARG A 125 20.40 -1.96 10.85
N ALA A 126 20.88 -0.92 10.18
CA ALA A 126 22.31 -0.69 9.98
C ALA A 126 23.06 -0.56 11.32
N ALA A 127 22.51 0.16 12.28
CA ALA A 127 23.11 0.29 13.61
C ALA A 127 23.15 -1.05 14.40
N ALA A 128 22.20 -1.95 14.12
CA ALA A 128 22.15 -3.30 14.67
C ALA A 128 23.05 -4.30 13.90
N GLY A 129 23.69 -3.89 12.80
CA GLY A 129 24.49 -4.77 11.95
C GLY A 129 23.63 -5.71 11.06
N GLU A 130 22.36 -5.38 10.87
CA GLU A 130 21.44 -6.11 10.02
C GLU A 130 21.46 -5.58 8.58
N ASN A 131 20.98 -6.41 7.65
CA ASN A 131 20.81 -5.95 6.27
C ASN A 131 19.71 -4.91 6.18
N ILE A 132 19.96 -3.80 5.50
CA ILE A 132 18.97 -2.78 5.21
C ILE A 132 18.00 -3.28 4.13
N PHE A 133 16.76 -2.82 4.18
CA PHE A 133 15.75 -3.13 3.18
C PHE A 133 15.91 -2.30 1.90
N THR A 134 15.61 -2.91 0.77
CA THR A 134 15.33 -2.19 -0.48
C THR A 134 13.85 -1.87 -0.51
N ILE A 135 13.48 -0.63 -0.23
CA ILE A 135 12.09 -0.18 -0.23
C ILE A 135 11.67 0.06 -1.67
N THR A 136 10.68 -0.70 -2.14
CA THR A 136 10.16 -0.55 -3.50
C THR A 136 9.18 0.64 -3.59
N PRO A 137 8.92 1.17 -4.80
CA PRO A 137 7.86 2.17 -5.01
C PRO A 137 6.48 1.69 -4.54
N PHE A 138 6.19 0.39 -4.67
CA PHE A 138 4.92 -0.16 -4.23
C PHE A 138 4.81 -0.22 -2.70
N ASP A 139 5.90 -0.57 -2.01
CA ASP A 139 5.96 -0.52 -0.54
C ASP A 139 5.73 0.91 -0.05
N LEU A 140 6.47 1.87 -0.64
CA LEU A 140 6.36 3.28 -0.30
C LEU A 140 4.94 3.82 -0.50
N LEU A 141 4.32 3.51 -1.66
CA LEU A 141 2.95 3.93 -1.98
C LEU A 141 1.92 3.28 -1.05
N THR A 142 2.09 2.01 -0.70
CA THR A 142 1.17 1.30 0.20
C THR A 142 1.23 1.89 1.60
N VAL A 143 2.43 2.07 2.17
CA VAL A 143 2.60 2.69 3.49
C VAL A 143 2.07 4.13 3.50
N ALA A 144 2.32 4.90 2.43
CA ALA A 144 1.80 6.26 2.29
C ALA A 144 0.27 6.28 2.29
N ALA A 145 -0.38 5.38 1.53
CA ALA A 145 -1.83 5.27 1.49
C ALA A 145 -2.43 5.00 2.87
N LEU A 146 -1.92 3.98 3.57
CA LEU A 146 -2.39 3.61 4.91
C LEU A 146 -2.20 4.75 5.92
N THR A 147 -1.08 5.47 5.82
CA THR A 147 -0.80 6.64 6.67
C THR A 147 -1.80 7.78 6.40
N VAL A 148 -2.06 8.10 5.13
CA VAL A 148 -3.05 9.13 4.75
C VAL A 148 -4.45 8.76 5.23
N TYR A 149 -4.86 7.51 5.07
CA TYR A 149 -6.18 7.06 5.51
C TYR A 149 -6.38 7.19 7.02
N ALA A 150 -5.36 6.86 7.81
CA ALA A 150 -5.38 7.07 9.25
C ALA A 150 -5.44 8.56 9.64
N LEU A 151 -4.64 9.41 8.98
CA LEU A 151 -4.65 10.87 9.20
C LEU A 151 -6.02 11.47 8.90
N GLU A 152 -6.65 11.01 7.83
CA GLU A 152 -7.97 11.47 7.40
C GLU A 152 -9.13 10.84 8.20
N GLY A 153 -8.86 9.84 9.03
CA GLY A 153 -9.87 9.20 9.89
C GLY A 153 -10.96 8.50 9.09
N VAL A 154 -10.57 7.67 8.11
CA VAL A 154 -11.52 6.83 7.38
C VAL A 154 -12.03 5.70 8.28
N ASP A 155 -13.24 5.19 8.01
CA ASP A 155 -13.80 4.07 8.75
C ASP A 155 -13.28 2.73 8.19
N VAL A 156 -13.13 2.67 6.86
CA VAL A 156 -12.73 1.45 6.16
C VAL A 156 -11.90 1.75 4.92
N ALA A 157 -10.89 0.93 4.65
CA ALA A 157 -10.10 0.96 3.42
C ALA A 157 -10.30 -0.33 2.61
N VAL A 158 -10.58 -0.20 1.31
CA VAL A 158 -10.63 -1.31 0.37
C VAL A 158 -9.35 -1.31 -0.44
N LEU A 159 -8.53 -2.35 -0.26
CA LEU A 159 -7.17 -2.44 -0.76
C LEU A 159 -7.09 -3.45 -1.92
N GLU A 160 -6.73 -2.98 -3.10
CA GLU A 160 -6.40 -3.84 -4.24
C GLU A 160 -4.98 -4.39 -4.08
N VAL A 161 -4.83 -5.71 -4.15
CA VAL A 161 -3.53 -6.39 -4.20
C VAL A 161 -2.80 -6.04 -5.49
N GLY A 162 -1.54 -5.69 -5.39
CA GLY A 162 -0.69 -5.45 -6.56
C GLY A 162 -0.38 -6.74 -7.30
N MET A 163 0.14 -7.74 -6.60
CA MET A 163 0.53 -9.01 -7.19
C MET A 163 0.46 -10.16 -6.19
N GLY A 164 -0.14 -11.28 -6.60
CA GLY A 164 -0.30 -12.47 -5.78
C GLY A 164 -1.27 -12.23 -4.62
N GLY A 165 -0.76 -12.03 -3.44
CA GLY A 165 -1.54 -11.76 -2.22
C GLY A 165 -0.70 -11.98 -0.98
N ARG A 166 -0.24 -13.20 -0.74
CA ARG A 166 0.48 -13.59 0.49
C ARG A 166 1.63 -12.66 0.88
N TRP A 167 2.39 -12.20 -0.11
CA TRP A 167 3.60 -11.39 0.07
C TRP A 167 3.42 -9.95 -0.44
N ASP A 168 2.20 -9.59 -0.84
CA ASP A 168 1.90 -8.24 -1.29
C ASP A 168 1.95 -7.23 -0.14
N ALA A 169 2.42 -6.01 -0.42
CA ALA A 169 2.54 -4.96 0.60
C ALA A 169 1.22 -4.69 1.34
N THR A 170 0.06 -4.83 0.66
CA THR A 170 -1.25 -4.67 1.29
C THR A 170 -1.56 -5.75 2.33
N SER A 171 -0.88 -6.90 2.28
CA SER A 171 -1.03 -7.99 3.26
C SER A 171 -0.30 -7.74 4.58
N ALA A 172 0.47 -6.64 4.69
CA ALA A 172 1.02 -6.17 5.96
C ALA A 172 -0.06 -5.62 6.91
N THR A 173 -1.25 -5.30 6.41
CA THR A 173 -2.44 -5.03 7.20
C THR A 173 -3.06 -6.35 7.67
N TYR A 174 -3.96 -6.30 8.65
CA TYR A 174 -4.74 -7.47 9.06
C TYR A 174 -6.17 -7.32 8.56
N PRO A 175 -6.46 -7.64 7.28
CA PRO A 175 -7.77 -7.38 6.69
C PRO A 175 -8.84 -8.26 7.36
N HIS A 176 -9.96 -7.65 7.72
CA HIS A 176 -11.13 -8.36 8.28
C HIS A 176 -11.82 -9.23 7.24
N VAL A 177 -11.74 -8.82 5.98
CA VAL A 177 -12.32 -9.56 4.84
C VAL A 177 -11.31 -9.61 3.71
N VAL A 178 -11.13 -10.80 3.14
CA VAL A 178 -10.36 -11.00 1.91
C VAL A 178 -11.28 -11.58 0.85
N ALA A 179 -11.28 -10.98 -0.34
CA ALA A 179 -11.99 -11.50 -1.50
C ALA A 179 -10.98 -11.84 -2.61
N ILE A 180 -11.16 -13.02 -3.19
CA ILE A 180 -10.37 -13.45 -4.35
C ILE A 180 -11.32 -13.50 -5.55
N THR A 181 -11.03 -12.69 -6.58
CA THR A 181 -11.83 -12.63 -7.80
C THR A 181 -11.62 -13.88 -8.66
N GLY A 182 -10.98 -13.81 -9.80
CA GLY A 182 -10.66 -14.97 -10.62
C GLY A 182 -9.15 -15.19 -10.66
N ILE A 183 -8.70 -16.46 -10.54
CA ILE A 183 -7.31 -16.84 -10.72
C ILE A 183 -7.06 -17.25 -12.17
N GLY A 184 -6.07 -16.63 -12.81
CA GLY A 184 -5.61 -16.90 -14.16
C GLY A 184 -4.10 -16.99 -14.23
N LEU A 185 -3.57 -17.34 -15.39
CA LEU A 185 -2.12 -17.39 -15.64
C LEU A 185 -1.62 -15.95 -15.84
N ASP A 186 -1.01 -15.39 -14.82
CA ASP A 186 -0.38 -14.07 -14.80
C ASP A 186 0.81 -14.08 -13.85
N HIS A 187 1.76 -13.16 -14.05
CA HIS A 187 2.98 -13.06 -13.25
C HIS A 187 3.71 -14.42 -13.05
N MET A 188 3.67 -15.30 -14.04
CA MET A 188 4.13 -16.69 -13.96
C MET A 188 5.59 -16.84 -13.54
N ARG A 189 6.44 -15.84 -13.83
CA ARG A 189 7.85 -15.85 -13.40
C ARG A 189 8.04 -15.77 -11.89
N ILE A 190 7.02 -15.29 -11.17
CA ILE A 190 7.09 -15.04 -9.73
C ILE A 190 6.13 -15.96 -8.99
N LEU A 191 4.89 -16.07 -9.46
CA LEU A 191 3.82 -16.79 -8.76
C LEU A 191 3.76 -18.29 -9.11
N GLY A 192 4.35 -18.70 -10.24
CA GLY A 192 4.32 -20.10 -10.70
C GLY A 192 3.68 -20.29 -12.07
N ASN A 193 3.77 -21.51 -12.59
CA ASN A 193 3.39 -21.84 -13.96
C ASN A 193 2.01 -22.51 -14.07
N THR A 194 1.36 -22.75 -12.95
CA THR A 194 0.04 -23.40 -12.87
C THR A 194 -0.93 -22.59 -12.04
N LEU A 195 -2.22 -22.76 -12.26
CA LEU A 195 -3.25 -22.10 -11.45
C LEU A 195 -3.13 -22.46 -9.95
N ALA A 196 -2.72 -23.67 -9.65
CA ALA A 196 -2.54 -24.14 -8.28
C ALA A 196 -1.36 -23.42 -7.58
N GLU A 197 -0.25 -23.23 -8.29
CA GLU A 197 0.90 -22.47 -7.76
C GLU A 197 0.57 -20.99 -7.57
N ILE A 198 -0.17 -20.40 -8.53
CA ILE A 198 -0.57 -18.99 -8.46
C ILE A 198 -1.57 -18.73 -7.30
N ALA A 199 -2.42 -19.71 -7.01
CA ALA A 199 -3.45 -19.60 -5.96
C ALA A 199 -2.92 -19.91 -4.56
N GLY A 200 -1.79 -20.62 -4.45
CA GLY A 200 -1.18 -21.07 -3.19
C GLY A 200 -0.28 -20.05 -2.56
#